data_36adbc9973b24932c569cc62d7e0a347
#
_entry.id   36adbc9973b24932c569cc62d7e0a347
#
_cell.length_a   1.000
_cell.length_b   1.000
_cell.length_c   1.000
_cell.angle_alpha   90.00
_cell.angle_beta   90.00
_cell.angle_gamma   90.00
#
_symmetry.space_group_name_H-M   'P 1'
#
loop_
_entity.id
_entity.type
_entity.pdbx_description
1 polymer ?
#
loop_
_entity_poly.entity_id
_entity_poly.type
_entity_poly.pdbx_seq_one_letter_code
_entity_poly.pdbx_strand_id
1 'polypeptide(L)'
;MTDVLDLLGADADYLLNYKAKGFESSALHLPGPDFVDRVVALSDRSPQVMRNYQSLLNHGRLAGTGFVSILPVDQGIEHSAGASFAPNPIYFDPSNIVKLALEGGCNAVASTLGVLGAVSRQYAHKIPFLVKLNHNELLTYPNTFDQVMFAEVEQAYELGAVAVGATIYFGSDESSRQIQEVSAAFQRAHELGMVTFLWCYLRNSGFKKDGVDYHAAADLTGQANHLGVTIEADIIKQKQAETRDGYNARSEERRVGKEC
;
A
#
# COMPACT_ATOMS: atom_id res chain seq x y z
N MET A 1 10.25 -3.88 29.97
CA MET A 1 10.34 -3.66 28.51
C MET A 1 11.45 -4.56 28.00
N THR A 2 11.16 -5.48 27.10
CA THR A 2 12.20 -6.31 26.47
C THR A 2 13.08 -5.39 25.61
N ASP A 3 14.39 -5.51 25.75
CA ASP A 3 15.32 -4.70 24.95
C ASP A 3 15.18 -5.09 23.46
N VAL A 4 15.21 -4.10 22.58
CA VAL A 4 15.16 -4.33 21.12
C VAL A 4 16.33 -5.19 20.68
N LEU A 5 17.50 -5.05 21.29
CA LEU A 5 18.67 -5.86 21.01
C LEU A 5 18.43 -7.34 21.33
N ASP A 6 17.79 -7.63 22.46
CA ASP A 6 17.44 -9.00 22.85
C ASP A 6 16.43 -9.64 21.87
N LEU A 7 15.49 -8.84 21.36
CA LEU A 7 14.50 -9.30 20.36
C LEU A 7 15.13 -9.63 19.00
N LEU A 8 16.14 -8.85 18.59
CA LEU A 8 16.80 -9.01 17.30
C LEU A 8 17.94 -10.04 17.33
N GLY A 9 18.44 -10.39 18.53
CA GLY A 9 19.47 -11.40 18.73
C GLY A 9 20.73 -11.15 17.92
N ALA A 10 21.27 -12.19 17.30
CA ALA A 10 22.52 -12.13 16.53
C ALA A 10 22.46 -11.19 15.30
N ASP A 11 21.27 -10.89 14.82
CA ASP A 11 21.08 -10.01 13.66
C ASP A 11 20.94 -8.52 14.04
N ALA A 12 21.00 -8.18 15.34
CA ALA A 12 20.73 -6.83 15.83
C ALA A 12 21.60 -5.77 15.16
N ASP A 13 22.90 -5.95 15.12
CA ASP A 13 23.83 -4.99 14.51
C ASP A 13 23.56 -4.82 13.02
N TYR A 14 23.39 -5.94 12.32
CA TYR A 14 23.09 -5.91 10.88
C TYR A 14 21.75 -5.25 10.56
N LEU A 15 20.73 -5.46 11.40
CA LEU A 15 19.40 -4.88 11.20
C LEU A 15 19.34 -3.39 11.52
N LEU A 16 20.02 -2.97 12.60
CA LEU A 16 19.97 -1.59 13.09
C LEU A 16 20.98 -0.67 12.39
N ASN A 17 22.14 -1.20 12.01
CA ASN A 17 23.25 -0.43 11.46
C ASN A 17 23.53 -0.70 9.98
N TYR A 18 22.56 -1.32 9.29
CA TYR A 18 22.71 -1.64 7.88
C TYR A 18 22.94 -0.39 7.02
N LYS A 19 23.99 -0.43 6.19
CA LYS A 19 24.28 0.61 5.19
C LYS A 19 24.13 0.04 3.80
N ALA A 20 23.40 0.75 2.94
CA ALA A 20 23.27 0.40 1.54
C ALA A 20 24.64 0.49 0.83
N LYS A 21 24.93 -0.48 -0.05
CA LYS A 21 26.22 -0.51 -0.77
C LYS A 21 26.22 0.37 -2.02
N GLY A 22 25.06 0.61 -2.62
CA GLY A 22 24.92 1.29 -3.91
C GLY A 22 24.81 2.81 -3.83
N PHE A 23 24.40 3.37 -2.69
CA PHE A 23 24.17 4.81 -2.53
C PHE A 23 24.15 5.21 -1.04
N GLU A 24 24.45 6.47 -0.80
CA GLU A 24 24.42 7.04 0.54
C GLU A 24 22.99 7.38 0.98
N SER A 25 22.71 7.23 2.27
CA SER A 25 21.39 7.57 2.86
C SER A 25 21.00 9.04 2.63
N SER A 26 21.95 9.93 2.49
CA SER A 26 21.74 11.35 2.16
C SER A 26 21.14 11.59 0.77
N ALA A 27 21.23 10.59 -0.12
CA ALA A 27 20.59 10.65 -1.44
C ALA A 27 19.11 10.21 -1.44
N LEU A 28 18.60 9.76 -0.28
CA LEU A 28 17.22 9.30 -0.13
C LEU A 28 16.34 10.36 0.53
N HIS A 29 15.07 10.39 0.14
CA HIS A 29 14.04 11.14 0.84
C HIS A 29 13.53 10.32 2.03
N LEU A 30 14.33 10.24 3.09
CA LEU A 30 13.96 9.47 4.28
C LEU A 30 12.70 10.06 4.96
N PRO A 31 11.88 9.23 5.60
CA PRO A 31 10.73 9.69 6.38
C PRO A 31 11.14 10.70 7.46
N GLY A 32 10.25 11.66 7.73
CA GLY A 32 10.44 12.68 8.75
C GLY A 32 9.16 13.48 8.96
N PRO A 33 9.06 14.30 10.02
CA PRO A 33 7.87 15.09 10.32
C PRO A 33 7.53 16.12 9.23
N ASP A 34 8.50 16.50 8.42
CA ASP A 34 8.46 17.44 7.34
C ASP A 34 8.31 16.81 5.94
N PHE A 35 7.95 15.52 5.89
CA PHE A 35 7.95 14.73 4.64
C PHE A 35 7.06 15.36 3.56
N VAL A 36 5.87 15.83 3.92
CA VAL A 36 4.95 16.47 2.96
C VAL A 36 5.56 17.74 2.40
N ASP A 37 6.13 18.60 3.25
CA ASP A 37 6.71 19.88 2.83
C ASP A 37 7.98 19.70 1.99
N ARG A 38 8.81 18.75 2.37
CA ARG A 38 10.11 18.53 1.74
C ARG A 38 10.04 17.69 0.47
N VAL A 39 9.06 16.78 0.38
CA VAL A 39 8.97 15.80 -0.72
C VAL A 39 7.69 15.99 -1.53
N VAL A 40 6.51 15.90 -0.91
CA VAL A 40 5.25 15.93 -1.64
C VAL A 40 4.97 17.31 -2.24
N ALA A 41 5.31 18.37 -1.55
CA ALA A 41 5.12 19.76 -2.04
C ALA A 41 5.98 20.11 -3.27
N LEU A 42 6.99 19.29 -3.59
CA LEU A 42 7.79 19.46 -4.80
C LEU A 42 7.19 18.71 -6.01
N SER A 43 6.11 18.00 -5.82
CA SER A 43 5.37 17.31 -6.88
C SER A 43 4.25 18.20 -7.44
N ASP A 44 3.51 17.67 -8.37
CA ASP A 44 2.34 18.31 -8.99
C ASP A 44 1.02 18.08 -8.21
N ARG A 45 1.09 17.58 -6.98
CA ARG A 45 -0.09 17.27 -6.16
C ARG A 45 -0.79 18.54 -5.68
N SER A 46 -2.13 18.51 -5.73
CA SER A 46 -2.96 19.63 -5.25
C SER A 46 -2.83 19.84 -3.74
N PRO A 47 -3.13 21.05 -3.22
CA PRO A 47 -3.18 21.28 -1.78
C PRO A 47 -4.13 20.34 -1.01
N GLN A 48 -5.19 19.85 -1.66
CA GLN A 48 -6.12 18.89 -1.08
C GLN A 48 -5.48 17.52 -0.90
N VAL A 49 -4.73 17.03 -1.90
CA VAL A 49 -3.95 15.79 -1.80
C VAL A 49 -2.91 15.92 -0.68
N MET A 50 -2.16 17.01 -0.64
CA MET A 50 -1.16 17.25 0.42
C MET A 50 -1.78 17.26 1.81
N ARG A 51 -2.95 17.89 1.98
CA ARG A 51 -3.69 17.87 3.26
C ARG A 51 -4.09 16.47 3.68
N ASN A 52 -4.61 15.67 2.75
CA ASN A 52 -5.01 14.29 3.03
C ASN A 52 -3.79 13.40 3.28
N TYR A 53 -2.68 13.63 2.56
CA TYR A 53 -1.41 12.94 2.82
C TYR A 53 -0.91 13.26 4.24
N GLN A 54 -0.91 14.54 4.63
CA GLN A 54 -0.51 14.96 5.97
C GLN A 54 -1.44 14.38 7.05
N SER A 55 -2.74 14.23 6.78
CA SER A 55 -3.66 13.61 7.72
C SER A 55 -3.34 12.14 7.99
N LEU A 56 -2.91 11.40 6.96
CA LEU A 56 -2.40 10.02 7.10
C LEU A 56 -1.14 9.98 7.97
N LEU A 57 -0.17 10.88 7.70
CA LEU A 57 1.10 10.92 8.44
C LEU A 57 0.95 11.40 9.89
N ASN A 58 -0.10 12.15 10.20
CA ASN A 58 -0.35 12.70 11.53
C ASN A 58 -1.33 11.88 12.37
N HIS A 59 -1.79 10.73 11.89
CA HIS A 59 -2.70 9.86 12.63
C HIS A 59 -1.97 8.67 13.24
N GLY A 60 -2.52 8.14 14.35
CA GLY A 60 -2.03 6.93 15.01
C GLY A 60 -0.72 7.10 15.76
N ARG A 61 -0.13 5.96 16.14
CA ARG A 61 1.10 5.93 16.98
C ARG A 61 2.37 6.39 16.25
N LEU A 62 2.35 6.41 14.91
CA LEU A 62 3.47 6.89 14.10
C LEU A 62 3.29 8.35 13.65
N ALA A 63 2.32 9.06 14.23
CA ALA A 63 2.07 10.47 13.92
C ALA A 63 3.33 11.32 14.03
N GLY A 64 3.60 12.14 13.01
CA GLY A 64 4.74 13.06 12.98
C GLY A 64 6.10 12.39 12.73
N THR A 65 6.16 11.11 12.41
CA THR A 65 7.43 10.43 12.10
C THR A 65 7.72 10.33 10.61
N GLY A 66 6.72 10.55 9.75
CA GLY A 66 6.79 10.29 8.31
C GLY A 66 6.60 8.83 7.93
N PHE A 67 6.43 7.93 8.90
CA PHE A 67 6.05 6.53 8.66
C PHE A 67 4.55 6.34 8.76
N VAL A 68 4.04 5.30 8.09
CA VAL A 68 2.63 4.90 8.15
C VAL A 68 2.48 3.44 8.55
N SER A 69 1.48 3.17 9.38
CA SER A 69 1.02 1.82 9.71
C SER A 69 -0.45 1.72 9.32
N ILE A 70 -0.76 0.94 8.30
CA ILE A 70 -2.12 0.78 7.77
C ILE A 70 -2.58 -0.64 8.03
N LEU A 71 -3.78 -0.83 8.58
CA LEU A 71 -4.41 -2.14 8.71
C LEU A 71 -5.21 -2.44 7.44
N PRO A 72 -4.73 -3.33 6.54
CA PRO A 72 -5.49 -3.74 5.38
C PRO A 72 -6.31 -4.99 5.68
N VAL A 73 -7.62 -4.95 5.42
CA VAL A 73 -8.51 -6.11 5.58
C VAL A 73 -9.46 -6.17 4.39
N ASP A 74 -9.16 -7.05 3.46
CA ASP A 74 -9.95 -7.30 2.25
C ASP A 74 -10.40 -8.78 2.14
N GLN A 75 -10.44 -9.49 3.27
CA GLN A 75 -10.98 -10.82 3.37
C GLN A 75 -12.46 -10.84 2.97
N GLY A 76 -12.83 -11.87 2.23
CA GLY A 76 -14.14 -12.00 1.62
C GLY A 76 -14.12 -11.74 0.11
N ILE A 77 -13.04 -11.16 -0.41
CA ILE A 77 -12.84 -10.99 -1.84
C ILE A 77 -11.44 -11.39 -2.29
N GLU A 78 -10.36 -10.84 -1.70
CA GLU A 78 -8.98 -11.27 -2.02
C GLU A 78 -8.62 -12.60 -1.38
N HIS A 79 -9.27 -12.94 -0.26
CA HIS A 79 -9.12 -14.18 0.49
C HIS A 79 -10.48 -14.61 1.03
N SER A 80 -10.67 -15.91 1.31
CA SER A 80 -11.89 -16.40 1.91
C SER A 80 -12.14 -15.77 3.29
N ALA A 81 -13.26 -15.05 3.45
CA ALA A 81 -13.67 -14.52 4.74
C ALA A 81 -13.92 -15.64 5.75
N GLY A 82 -14.59 -16.72 5.33
CA GLY A 82 -14.88 -17.86 6.19
C GLY A 82 -13.62 -18.47 6.81
N ALA A 83 -12.64 -18.80 5.98
CA ALA A 83 -11.37 -19.38 6.46
C ALA A 83 -10.55 -18.36 7.27
N SER A 84 -10.52 -17.09 6.86
CA SER A 84 -9.71 -16.07 7.52
C SER A 84 -10.25 -15.66 8.88
N PHE A 85 -11.57 -15.57 9.04
CA PHE A 85 -12.20 -15.08 10.28
C PHE A 85 -12.69 -16.19 11.21
N ALA A 86 -12.72 -17.46 10.75
CA ALA A 86 -13.13 -18.59 11.61
C ALA A 86 -12.39 -18.65 12.96
N PRO A 87 -11.07 -18.40 13.04
CA PRO A 87 -10.37 -18.37 14.34
C PRO A 87 -10.82 -17.24 15.27
N ASN A 88 -11.35 -16.13 14.72
CA ASN A 88 -11.87 -15.01 15.47
C ASN A 88 -13.09 -14.37 14.76
N PRO A 89 -14.28 -14.95 14.94
CA PRO A 89 -15.48 -14.56 14.19
C PRO A 89 -15.96 -13.12 14.39
N ILE A 90 -15.48 -12.41 15.42
CA ILE A 90 -15.83 -11.01 15.66
C ILE A 90 -15.50 -10.11 14.46
N TYR A 91 -14.52 -10.48 13.62
CA TYR A 91 -14.10 -9.71 12.45
C TYR A 91 -15.03 -9.86 11.24
N PHE A 92 -16.08 -10.69 11.30
CA PHE A 92 -17.18 -10.61 10.36
C PHE A 92 -17.99 -9.30 10.50
N ASP A 93 -17.92 -8.63 11.66
CA ASP A 93 -18.45 -7.30 11.85
C ASP A 93 -17.40 -6.25 11.45
N PRO A 94 -17.62 -5.42 10.41
CA PRO A 94 -16.71 -4.38 9.98
C PRO A 94 -16.30 -3.39 11.08
N SER A 95 -17.20 -3.14 12.05
CA SER A 95 -16.90 -2.26 13.18
C SER A 95 -15.72 -2.75 14.01
N ASN A 96 -15.58 -4.06 14.17
CA ASN A 96 -14.47 -4.62 14.94
C ASN A 96 -13.13 -4.56 14.20
N ILE A 97 -13.15 -4.54 12.86
CA ILE A 97 -11.96 -4.29 12.04
C ILE A 97 -11.44 -2.86 12.28
N VAL A 98 -12.36 -1.87 12.25
CA VAL A 98 -11.97 -0.47 12.47
C VAL A 98 -11.55 -0.23 13.92
N LYS A 99 -12.22 -0.85 14.90
CA LYS A 99 -11.80 -0.79 16.31
C LYS A 99 -10.39 -1.34 16.50
N LEU A 100 -10.07 -2.48 15.85
CA LEU A 100 -8.73 -3.05 15.89
C LEU A 100 -7.67 -2.07 15.34
N ALA A 101 -7.96 -1.38 14.23
CA ALA A 101 -7.07 -0.37 13.68
C ALA A 101 -6.85 0.81 14.64
N LEU A 102 -7.91 1.28 15.30
CA LEU A 102 -7.85 2.34 16.30
C LEU A 102 -7.05 1.92 17.54
N GLU A 103 -7.32 0.74 18.09
CA GLU A 103 -6.63 0.19 19.26
C GLU A 103 -5.15 -0.09 18.96
N GLY A 104 -4.85 -0.54 17.73
CA GLY A 104 -3.49 -0.73 17.23
C GLY A 104 -2.74 0.56 16.95
N GLY A 105 -3.42 1.72 17.02
CA GLY A 105 -2.82 3.02 16.71
C GLY A 105 -2.38 3.13 15.26
N CYS A 106 -3.13 2.53 14.33
CA CYS A 106 -2.83 2.61 12.90
C CYS A 106 -3.06 4.02 12.35
N ASN A 107 -2.31 4.40 11.32
CA ASN A 107 -2.52 5.67 10.60
C ASN A 107 -3.79 5.64 9.75
N ALA A 108 -4.17 4.46 9.26
CA ALA A 108 -5.37 4.28 8.45
C ALA A 108 -5.88 2.84 8.53
N VAL A 109 -7.11 2.63 8.10
CA VAL A 109 -7.67 1.33 7.80
C VAL A 109 -7.98 1.24 6.31
N ALA A 110 -7.57 0.15 5.67
CA ALA A 110 -7.82 -0.11 4.26
C ALA A 110 -8.75 -1.31 4.10
N SER A 111 -9.82 -1.16 3.32
CA SER A 111 -10.73 -2.25 3.02
C SER A 111 -11.56 -1.98 1.76
N THR A 112 -12.51 -2.86 1.47
CA THR A 112 -13.43 -2.70 0.34
C THR A 112 -14.40 -1.54 0.56
N LEU A 113 -14.97 -1.03 -0.52
CA LEU A 113 -16.01 0.02 -0.44
C LEU A 113 -17.18 -0.39 0.46
N GLY A 114 -17.70 -1.62 0.30
CA GLY A 114 -18.85 -2.09 1.07
C GLY A 114 -18.57 -2.23 2.56
N VAL A 115 -17.37 -2.71 2.93
CA VAL A 115 -16.94 -2.86 4.33
C VAL A 115 -16.81 -1.49 5.01
N LEU A 116 -16.09 -0.56 4.39
CA LEU A 116 -15.90 0.79 4.96
C LEU A 116 -17.20 1.62 4.90
N GLY A 117 -17.98 1.48 3.84
CA GLY A 117 -19.27 2.16 3.70
C GLY A 117 -20.24 1.81 4.81
N ALA A 118 -20.29 0.53 5.22
CA ALA A 118 -21.17 0.08 6.31
C ALA A 118 -20.88 0.78 7.65
N VAL A 119 -19.67 1.28 7.86
CA VAL A 119 -19.22 1.87 9.13
C VAL A 119 -18.76 3.33 9.01
N SER A 120 -18.81 3.92 7.82
CA SER A 120 -18.25 5.25 7.53
C SER A 120 -18.80 6.34 8.45
N ARG A 121 -20.11 6.38 8.66
CA ARG A 121 -20.76 7.38 9.55
C ARG A 121 -20.29 7.32 11.00
N GLN A 122 -19.80 6.16 11.45
CA GLN A 122 -19.32 5.97 12.82
C GLN A 122 -17.84 6.27 12.98
N TYR A 123 -17.05 6.06 11.91
CA TYR A 123 -15.59 5.99 12.05
C TYR A 123 -14.78 6.86 11.09
N ALA A 124 -15.31 7.32 9.95
CA ALA A 124 -14.53 8.10 8.99
C ALA A 124 -13.91 9.39 9.56
N HIS A 125 -14.51 9.95 10.62
CA HIS A 125 -13.98 11.10 11.35
C HIS A 125 -12.99 10.73 12.47
N LYS A 126 -12.77 9.43 12.74
CA LYS A 126 -11.90 8.94 13.83
C LYS A 126 -10.60 8.35 13.33
N ILE A 127 -10.58 7.81 12.14
CA ILE A 127 -9.40 7.22 11.50
C ILE A 127 -9.49 7.41 9.99
N PRO A 128 -8.41 7.80 9.32
CA PRO A 128 -8.36 7.87 7.87
C PRO A 128 -8.77 6.55 7.19
N PHE A 129 -9.67 6.63 6.20
CA PHE A 129 -10.07 5.49 5.39
C PHE A 129 -9.33 5.49 4.06
N LEU A 130 -8.88 4.29 3.67
CA LEU A 130 -8.35 3.97 2.36
C LEU A 130 -9.26 2.92 1.72
N VAL A 131 -9.96 3.29 0.66
CA VAL A 131 -10.82 2.36 -0.08
C VAL A 131 -10.02 1.68 -1.18
N LYS A 132 -9.96 0.35 -1.16
CA LYS A 132 -9.42 -0.44 -2.26
C LYS A 132 -10.49 -0.61 -3.34
N LEU A 133 -10.19 -0.12 -4.55
CA LEU A 133 -11.15 -0.03 -5.65
C LEU A 133 -11.34 -1.33 -6.42
N ASN A 134 -10.25 -2.10 -6.60
CA ASN A 134 -10.26 -3.34 -7.36
C ASN A 134 -9.85 -4.55 -6.53
N HIS A 135 -10.29 -5.72 -6.95
CA HIS A 135 -10.04 -6.97 -6.27
C HIS A 135 -9.98 -8.14 -7.24
N ASN A 136 -9.25 -9.19 -6.85
CA ASN A 136 -9.30 -10.48 -7.53
C ASN A 136 -10.62 -11.18 -7.16
N GLU A 137 -11.39 -11.57 -8.17
CA GLU A 137 -12.59 -12.38 -7.99
C GLU A 137 -12.18 -13.85 -7.88
N LEU A 138 -12.32 -14.43 -6.66
CA LEU A 138 -11.79 -15.75 -6.34
C LEU A 138 -12.65 -16.93 -6.82
N LEU A 139 -13.88 -16.70 -7.25
CA LEU A 139 -14.78 -17.75 -7.71
C LEU A 139 -14.51 -18.16 -9.16
N THR A 140 -13.85 -17.29 -9.93
CA THR A 140 -13.44 -17.58 -11.30
C THR A 140 -12.33 -18.64 -11.33
N TYR A 141 -12.54 -19.69 -12.11
CA TYR A 141 -11.56 -20.76 -12.29
C TYR A 141 -11.33 -21.06 -13.78
N PRO A 142 -10.07 -21.23 -14.22
CA PRO A 142 -8.84 -21.00 -13.48
C PRO A 142 -8.63 -19.52 -13.16
N ASN A 143 -7.95 -19.23 -12.03
CA ASN A 143 -7.61 -17.88 -11.66
C ASN A 143 -6.55 -17.31 -12.62
N THR A 144 -6.85 -16.19 -13.26
CA THR A 144 -6.00 -15.55 -14.29
C THR A 144 -5.18 -14.39 -13.74
N PHE A 145 -5.10 -14.22 -12.43
CA PHE A 145 -4.47 -13.04 -11.81
C PHE A 145 -5.08 -11.73 -12.30
N ASP A 146 -6.40 -11.73 -12.40
CA ASP A 146 -7.15 -10.54 -12.76
C ASP A 146 -7.47 -9.70 -11.51
N GLN A 147 -7.62 -8.40 -11.75
CA GLN A 147 -8.12 -7.44 -10.79
C GLN A 147 -9.29 -6.69 -11.43
N VAL A 148 -10.45 -6.82 -10.84
CA VAL A 148 -11.69 -6.24 -11.35
C VAL A 148 -12.05 -5.01 -10.52
N MET A 149 -12.44 -3.91 -11.17
CA MET A 149 -12.92 -2.71 -10.47
C MET A 149 -14.29 -2.97 -9.85
N PHE A 150 -14.38 -2.85 -8.52
CA PHE A 150 -15.61 -3.03 -7.73
C PHE A 150 -16.16 -1.70 -7.21
N ALA A 151 -15.39 -0.63 -7.27
CA ALA A 151 -15.76 0.67 -6.73
C ALA A 151 -15.26 1.80 -7.62
N GLU A 152 -16.03 2.88 -7.64
CA GLU A 152 -15.67 4.15 -8.26
C GLU A 152 -15.01 5.08 -7.23
N VAL A 153 -14.16 5.98 -7.68
CA VAL A 153 -13.45 6.93 -6.81
C VAL A 153 -14.43 7.86 -6.09
N GLU A 154 -15.49 8.29 -6.78
CA GLU A 154 -16.54 9.14 -6.24
C GLU A 154 -17.24 8.51 -5.04
N GLN A 155 -17.51 7.21 -5.10
CA GLN A 155 -18.15 6.49 -3.98
C GLN A 155 -17.23 6.49 -2.75
N ALA A 156 -15.91 6.31 -2.95
CA ALA A 156 -14.93 6.39 -1.88
C ALA A 156 -14.85 7.81 -1.30
N TYR A 157 -14.86 8.82 -2.14
CA TYR A 157 -14.86 10.23 -1.73
C TYR A 157 -16.11 10.57 -0.89
N GLU A 158 -17.29 10.18 -1.34
CA GLU A 158 -18.57 10.47 -0.68
C GLU A 158 -18.67 9.83 0.71
N LEU A 159 -18.08 8.68 0.94
CA LEU A 159 -18.04 8.05 2.27
C LEU A 159 -16.99 8.64 3.22
N GLY A 160 -16.22 9.63 2.75
CA GLY A 160 -15.25 10.36 3.56
C GLY A 160 -13.85 9.73 3.58
N ALA A 161 -13.50 8.88 2.62
CA ALA A 161 -12.16 8.36 2.50
C ALA A 161 -11.17 9.46 2.09
N VAL A 162 -9.96 9.41 2.64
CA VAL A 162 -8.88 10.34 2.30
C VAL A 162 -7.96 9.79 1.21
N ALA A 163 -8.08 8.50 0.96
CA ALA A 163 -7.26 7.80 -0.01
C ALA A 163 -8.05 6.69 -0.72
N VAL A 164 -7.62 6.38 -1.93
CA VAL A 164 -8.01 5.18 -2.66
C VAL A 164 -6.80 4.35 -3.00
N GLY A 165 -7.03 3.06 -3.25
CA GLY A 165 -5.95 2.19 -3.68
C GLY A 165 -6.42 1.12 -4.63
N ALA A 166 -5.49 0.58 -5.39
CA ALA A 166 -5.74 -0.50 -6.33
C ALA A 166 -4.55 -1.45 -6.39
N THR A 167 -4.81 -2.67 -6.81
CA THR A 167 -3.79 -3.66 -7.12
C THR A 167 -3.56 -3.71 -8.62
N ILE A 168 -2.30 -3.80 -9.03
CA ILE A 168 -1.93 -4.22 -10.38
C ILE A 168 -1.08 -5.48 -10.27
N TYR A 169 -1.46 -6.49 -11.03
CA TYR A 169 -0.67 -7.69 -11.25
C TYR A 169 0.18 -7.52 -12.52
N PHE A 170 1.29 -6.81 -12.37
CA PHE A 170 2.22 -6.57 -13.48
C PHE A 170 2.74 -7.88 -14.08
N GLY A 171 2.69 -7.97 -15.40
CA GLY A 171 3.09 -9.15 -16.15
C GLY A 171 2.01 -10.23 -16.30
N SER A 172 0.83 -10.10 -15.68
CA SER A 172 -0.31 -10.96 -15.97
C SER A 172 -0.89 -10.64 -17.37
N ASP A 173 -1.68 -11.56 -17.91
CA ASP A 173 -2.35 -11.35 -19.21
C ASP A 173 -3.27 -10.12 -19.20
N GLU A 174 -3.80 -9.76 -18.01
CA GLU A 174 -4.70 -8.64 -17.79
C GLU A 174 -3.98 -7.34 -17.36
N SER A 175 -2.65 -7.34 -17.27
CA SER A 175 -1.90 -6.20 -16.72
C SER A 175 -2.11 -4.90 -17.51
N SER A 176 -2.23 -4.97 -18.84
CA SER A 176 -2.43 -3.78 -19.68
C SER A 176 -3.76 -3.09 -19.40
N ARG A 177 -4.84 -3.85 -19.20
CA ARG A 177 -6.15 -3.32 -18.82
C ARG A 177 -6.12 -2.75 -17.40
N GLN A 178 -5.54 -3.47 -16.45
CA GLN A 178 -5.40 -3.02 -15.06
C GLN A 178 -4.62 -1.70 -14.97
N ILE A 179 -3.54 -1.54 -15.73
CA ILE A 179 -2.76 -0.29 -15.79
C ILE A 179 -3.65 0.87 -16.26
N GLN A 180 -4.43 0.69 -17.30
CA GLN A 180 -5.31 1.74 -17.86
C GLN A 180 -6.41 2.12 -16.87
N GLU A 181 -7.09 1.15 -16.27
CA GLU A 181 -8.16 1.38 -15.30
C GLU A 181 -7.64 2.08 -14.03
N VAL A 182 -6.51 1.61 -13.50
CA VAL A 182 -5.92 2.19 -12.28
C VAL A 182 -5.36 3.58 -12.55
N SER A 183 -4.73 3.81 -13.70
CA SER A 183 -4.24 5.14 -14.09
C SER A 183 -5.39 6.16 -14.15
N ALA A 184 -6.51 5.79 -14.79
CA ALA A 184 -7.69 6.65 -14.85
C ALA A 184 -8.29 6.92 -13.45
N ALA A 185 -8.35 5.89 -12.59
CA ALA A 185 -8.83 6.04 -11.23
C ALA A 185 -7.91 6.94 -10.39
N PHE A 186 -6.58 6.83 -10.54
CA PHE A 186 -5.62 7.66 -9.82
C PHE A 186 -5.68 9.13 -10.27
N GLN A 187 -5.81 9.38 -11.58
CA GLN A 187 -6.08 10.73 -12.07
C GLN A 187 -7.32 11.31 -11.39
N ARG A 188 -8.42 10.57 -11.39
CA ARG A 188 -9.67 11.01 -10.78
C ARG A 188 -9.57 11.23 -9.28
N ALA A 189 -8.81 10.39 -8.58
CA ALA A 189 -8.54 10.55 -7.15
C ALA A 189 -7.80 11.85 -6.86
N HIS A 190 -6.77 12.20 -7.63
CA HIS A 190 -6.05 13.46 -7.49
C HIS A 190 -6.93 14.68 -7.77
N GLU A 191 -7.83 14.61 -8.76
CA GLU A 191 -8.81 15.68 -9.01
C GLU A 191 -9.73 15.92 -7.81
N LEU A 192 -10.10 14.86 -7.07
CA LEU A 192 -10.89 14.93 -5.85
C LEU A 192 -10.06 15.17 -4.58
N GLY A 193 -8.74 15.33 -4.71
CA GLY A 193 -7.84 15.59 -3.61
C GLY A 193 -7.47 14.38 -2.76
N MET A 194 -7.67 13.16 -3.26
CA MET A 194 -7.38 11.91 -2.54
C MET A 194 -5.96 11.43 -2.82
N VAL A 195 -5.35 10.77 -1.83
CA VAL A 195 -4.06 10.09 -1.96
C VAL A 195 -4.23 8.75 -2.65
N THR A 196 -3.26 8.34 -3.48
CA THR A 196 -3.33 7.10 -4.23
C THR A 196 -2.34 6.05 -3.72
N PHE A 197 -2.81 4.82 -3.56
CA PHE A 197 -2.04 3.68 -3.10
C PHE A 197 -2.01 2.57 -4.14
N LEU A 198 -0.83 2.10 -4.50
CA LEU A 198 -0.68 0.97 -5.40
C LEU A 198 -0.19 -0.28 -4.65
N TRP A 199 -1.00 -1.35 -4.64
CA TRP A 199 -0.52 -2.70 -4.36
C TRP A 199 0.16 -3.23 -5.61
N CYS A 200 1.49 -3.18 -5.60
CA CYS A 200 2.34 -3.44 -6.75
C CYS A 200 2.86 -4.87 -6.70
N TYR A 201 2.27 -5.76 -7.48
CA TYR A 201 2.65 -7.17 -7.49
C TYR A 201 3.00 -7.67 -8.88
N LEU A 202 3.97 -8.57 -8.94
CA LEU A 202 4.32 -9.31 -10.13
C LEU A 202 3.55 -10.63 -10.17
N ARG A 203 2.88 -10.92 -11.28
CA ARG A 203 2.12 -12.16 -11.48
C ARG A 203 2.23 -12.63 -12.93
N ASN A 204 3.09 -13.62 -13.15
CA ASN A 204 3.23 -14.30 -14.43
C ASN A 204 3.87 -15.68 -14.19
N SER A 205 3.40 -16.71 -14.87
CA SER A 205 4.01 -18.04 -14.80
C SER A 205 5.45 -18.06 -15.34
N GLY A 206 5.78 -17.15 -16.27
CA GLY A 206 7.14 -16.97 -16.80
C GLY A 206 8.15 -16.44 -15.80
N PHE A 207 7.70 -15.92 -14.64
CA PHE A 207 8.61 -15.55 -13.54
C PHE A 207 9.10 -16.76 -12.73
N LYS A 208 8.59 -17.96 -13.03
CA LYS A 208 9.11 -19.21 -12.48
C LYS A 208 9.98 -19.90 -13.51
N LYS A 209 11.26 -20.05 -13.19
CA LYS A 209 12.23 -20.69 -14.05
C LYS A 209 13.13 -21.61 -13.24
N ASP A 210 13.32 -22.86 -13.70
CA ASP A 210 14.18 -23.85 -13.07
C ASP A 210 13.89 -24.08 -11.57
N GLY A 211 12.59 -24.03 -11.20
CA GLY A 211 12.13 -24.21 -9.81
C GLY A 211 12.26 -22.97 -8.91
N VAL A 212 12.82 -21.88 -9.42
CA VAL A 212 12.95 -20.59 -8.72
C VAL A 212 11.82 -19.65 -9.12
N ASP A 213 11.23 -18.97 -8.13
CA ASP A 213 10.18 -17.97 -8.33
C ASP A 213 10.77 -16.55 -8.22
N TYR A 214 10.90 -15.86 -9.33
CA TYR A 214 11.49 -14.53 -9.44
C TYR A 214 10.51 -13.36 -9.22
N HIS A 215 9.28 -13.62 -8.77
CA HIS A 215 8.30 -12.54 -8.56
C HIS A 215 8.71 -11.51 -7.48
N ALA A 216 9.73 -11.80 -6.68
CA ALA A 216 10.35 -10.89 -5.73
C ALA A 216 11.79 -10.49 -6.11
N ALA A 217 12.21 -10.79 -7.34
CA ALA A 217 13.53 -10.39 -7.84
C ALA A 217 13.66 -8.86 -7.85
N ALA A 218 14.84 -8.36 -7.50
CA ALA A 218 15.07 -6.95 -7.29
C ALA A 218 14.84 -6.09 -8.54
N ASP A 219 15.32 -6.55 -9.67
CA ASP A 219 15.17 -5.90 -10.98
C ASP A 219 13.70 -5.83 -11.41
N LEU A 220 12.96 -6.93 -11.29
CA LEU A 220 11.55 -6.99 -11.66
C LEU A 220 10.67 -6.15 -10.73
N THR A 221 10.93 -6.18 -9.43
CA THR A 221 10.17 -5.37 -8.46
C THR A 221 10.53 -3.90 -8.57
N GLY A 222 11.77 -3.55 -8.89
CA GLY A 222 12.18 -2.20 -9.22
C GLY A 222 11.46 -1.67 -10.46
N GLN A 223 11.42 -2.45 -11.54
CA GLN A 223 10.68 -2.08 -12.75
C GLN A 223 9.18 -1.88 -12.47
N ALA A 224 8.57 -2.76 -11.65
CA ALA A 224 7.17 -2.62 -11.28
C ALA A 224 6.91 -1.34 -10.45
N ASN A 225 7.80 -0.98 -9.53
CA ASN A 225 7.72 0.28 -8.80
C ASN A 225 7.77 1.49 -9.75
N HIS A 226 8.67 1.46 -10.73
CA HIS A 226 8.77 2.53 -11.72
C HIS A 226 7.48 2.68 -12.57
N LEU A 227 6.84 1.55 -12.93
CA LEU A 227 5.53 1.59 -13.56
C LEU A 227 4.47 2.24 -12.64
N GLY A 228 4.53 1.95 -11.33
CA GLY A 228 3.65 2.58 -10.34
C GLY A 228 3.85 4.10 -10.27
N VAL A 229 5.10 4.55 -10.29
CA VAL A 229 5.40 6.00 -10.37
C VAL A 229 4.87 6.60 -11.67
N THR A 230 5.00 5.89 -12.79
CA THR A 230 4.54 6.35 -14.11
C THR A 230 3.03 6.62 -14.14
N ILE A 231 2.24 5.86 -13.39
CA ILE A 231 0.77 6.08 -13.27
C ILE A 231 0.39 6.95 -12.06
N GLU A 232 1.37 7.64 -11.48
CA GLU A 232 1.18 8.60 -10.38
C GLU A 232 0.66 8.01 -9.06
N ALA A 233 1.08 6.79 -8.71
CA ALA A 233 0.87 6.29 -7.36
C ALA A 233 1.66 7.10 -6.34
N ASP A 234 0.99 7.65 -5.32
CA ASP A 234 1.65 8.42 -4.25
C ASP A 234 2.38 7.51 -3.27
N ILE A 235 1.82 6.34 -3.01
CA ILE A 235 2.39 5.33 -2.11
C ILE A 235 2.32 3.97 -2.79
N ILE A 236 3.46 3.27 -2.81
CA ILE A 236 3.57 1.96 -3.43
C ILE A 236 3.85 0.91 -2.35
N LYS A 237 2.93 -0.05 -2.20
CA LYS A 237 3.16 -1.25 -1.40
C LYS A 237 3.77 -2.32 -2.27
N GLN A 238 5.02 -2.70 -1.98
CA GLN A 238 5.75 -3.73 -2.70
C GLN A 238 6.18 -4.85 -1.75
N LYS A 239 6.35 -6.05 -2.28
CA LYS A 239 7.04 -7.13 -1.55
C LYS A 239 8.50 -6.77 -1.36
N GLN A 240 9.05 -7.16 -0.21
CA GLN A 240 10.50 -7.08 -0.03
C GLN A 240 11.21 -7.94 -1.07
N ALA A 241 12.32 -7.46 -1.62
CA ALA A 241 13.14 -8.23 -2.54
C ALA A 241 13.73 -9.47 -1.84
N GLU A 242 14.06 -10.47 -2.66
CA GLU A 242 14.60 -11.77 -2.20
C GLU A 242 15.90 -11.63 -1.42
N THR A 243 16.68 -10.58 -1.69
CA THR A 243 17.91 -10.26 -0.97
C THR A 243 17.93 -8.80 -0.57
N ARG A 244 18.75 -8.43 0.43
CA ARG A 244 18.96 -7.03 0.81
C ARG A 244 19.69 -6.23 -0.23
N ASP A 245 20.67 -6.83 -0.88
CA ASP A 245 21.37 -6.19 -2.00
C ASP A 245 20.38 -5.92 -3.15
N GLY A 246 19.43 -6.82 -3.37
CA GLY A 246 18.33 -6.61 -4.28
C GLY A 246 17.37 -5.50 -3.84
N TYR A 247 17.08 -5.37 -2.55
CA TYR A 247 16.30 -4.26 -2.03
C TYR A 247 16.99 -2.90 -2.28
N ASN A 248 18.31 -2.86 -2.14
CA ASN A 248 19.10 -1.66 -2.39
C ASN A 248 19.11 -1.26 -3.88
N ALA A 249 19.19 -2.22 -4.80
CA ALA A 249 19.08 -1.93 -6.22
C ALA A 249 17.73 -1.29 -6.56
N ARG A 250 16.64 -1.74 -5.94
CA ARG A 250 15.32 -1.08 -6.04
C ARG A 250 15.29 0.33 -5.48
N SER A 251 16.07 0.62 -4.45
CA SER A 251 16.10 1.94 -3.84
C SER A 251 16.76 2.98 -4.76
N GLU A 252 17.49 2.59 -5.78
CA GLU A 252 17.96 3.55 -6.80
C GLU A 252 16.79 4.15 -7.59
N GLU A 253 15.74 3.38 -7.81
CA GLU A 253 14.51 3.87 -8.45
C GLU A 253 13.64 4.70 -7.49
N ARG A 254 13.84 4.57 -6.18
CA ARG A 254 13.24 5.43 -5.15
C ARG A 254 13.68 6.89 -5.22
N ARG A 255 14.78 7.19 -5.91
CA ARG A 255 15.19 8.59 -6.17
C ARG A 255 14.13 9.40 -6.91
N VAL A 256 13.13 8.74 -7.47
CA VAL A 256 11.98 9.39 -8.10
C VAL A 256 10.86 9.73 -7.09
N GLY A 257 11.05 9.43 -5.80
CA GLY A 257 10.37 10.15 -4.72
C GLY A 257 9.00 9.66 -4.29
N LYS A 258 8.62 8.38 -4.47
CA LYS A 258 7.25 7.97 -4.13
C LYS A 258 7.13 6.58 -3.48
N GLU A 259 8.04 6.23 -2.58
CA GLU A 259 7.92 4.97 -1.85
C GLU A 259 7.90 5.17 -0.33
N CYS A 260 6.92 4.58 0.31
CA CYS A 260 6.87 4.38 1.77
C CYS A 260 7.21 2.95 2.13
#